data_9b540a354306227ab9e35a5f7a01ea98
#
_entry.id   9b540a354306227ab9e35a5f7a01ea98
#
_cell.length_a   1.000
_cell.length_b   1.000
_cell.length_c   1.000
_cell.angle_alpha   90.00
_cell.angle_beta   90.00
_cell.angle_gamma   90.00
#
_symmetry.space_group_name_H-M   'P 1'
#
loop_
_entity.id
_entity.type
_entity.pdbx_description
1 polymer ?
#
loop_
_entity_poly.entity_id
_entity_poly.type
_entity_poly.pdbx_seq_one_letter_code
_entity_poly.pdbx_strand_id
1 'polypeptide(L)'
;MRLRFVEPASGRQSRVGKWSFALRLSLLMSAIGVAPVESDAQGRGRGASTPRSDSLRQAQALDTEGKHQESRAIFQALIDNAPDPAARAQVQRRMALSYAYDGNCARSIEYEEKVIAYWVTRREAEPQNAHYQEGEMANEAARVCIDAGAIDEAERMYRRGSELGNREPEPRTHPKSLWDYRLAHAQARIAARRGNAAEARRQIAEARRILDSDRTMAEDQEQYFPYLVGYVALYTNDLATAEAEFTKSMAALPDDPFQVVLMGMTFEKKGDQAKARELFEKAFDMATGSNPPNVHSRAFTRKKLGR
;
A
#
# COMPACT_ATOMS: atom_id res chain seq x y z
N MET A 1 -34.30 -60.44 0.67
CA MET A 1 -35.71 -60.08 0.47
C MET A 1 -35.79 -58.83 -0.39
N ARG A 2 -36.21 -58.97 -1.63
CA ARG A 2 -36.35 -57.87 -2.65
C ARG A 2 -37.65 -57.13 -2.38
N LEU A 3 -37.72 -55.85 -2.73
CA LEU A 3 -38.88 -55.14 -3.30
C LEU A 3 -38.45 -53.65 -3.41
N ARG A 4 -38.20 -53.18 -4.56
CA ARG A 4 -38.95 -52.65 -5.74
C ARG A 4 -39.43 -51.21 -5.53
N PHE A 5 -38.83 -50.37 -6.34
CA PHE A 5 -39.30 -49.21 -7.12
C PHE A 5 -40.81 -48.90 -7.06
N VAL A 6 -41.12 -47.60 -6.96
CA VAL A 6 -42.15 -46.93 -7.77
C VAL A 6 -41.83 -45.44 -7.87
N GLU A 7 -41.47 -44.93 -9.08
CA GLU A 7 -41.91 -43.64 -9.59
C GLU A 7 -43.30 -43.83 -10.23
N PRO A 8 -44.14 -42.78 -10.30
CA PRO A 8 -44.17 -41.99 -11.55
C PRO A 8 -44.61 -40.52 -11.43
N ALA A 9 -44.21 -39.82 -12.39
CA ALA A 9 -44.88 -39.13 -13.50
C ALA A 9 -45.27 -37.66 -13.30
N SER A 10 -44.54 -36.85 -14.06
CA SER A 10 -44.95 -35.77 -15.00
C SER A 10 -46.24 -34.98 -14.72
N GLY A 11 -46.12 -33.67 -14.75
CA GLY A 11 -47.26 -32.81 -14.99
C GLY A 11 -47.03 -31.30 -14.99
N ARG A 12 -46.75 -30.77 -16.17
CA ARG A 12 -47.16 -29.45 -16.67
C ARG A 12 -46.43 -28.16 -16.19
N GLN A 13 -45.82 -27.58 -17.19
CA GLN A 13 -45.45 -26.16 -17.31
C GLN A 13 -46.65 -25.24 -17.07
N SER A 14 -46.42 -24.16 -16.34
CA SER A 14 -47.10 -22.91 -16.60
C SER A 14 -46.07 -21.75 -16.54
N ARG A 15 -45.90 -21.13 -17.69
CA ARG A 15 -45.19 -19.85 -17.85
C ARG A 15 -46.03 -18.75 -17.21
N VAL A 16 -45.47 -18.01 -16.26
CA VAL A 16 -45.92 -16.63 -15.99
C VAL A 16 -44.71 -15.79 -15.58
N GLY A 17 -44.43 -14.82 -16.41
CA GLY A 17 -44.08 -13.44 -16.08
C GLY A 17 -42.79 -13.14 -15.32
N LYS A 18 -41.73 -12.86 -16.08
CA LYS A 18 -40.60 -12.04 -15.60
C LYS A 18 -41.13 -10.65 -15.25
N TRP A 19 -41.10 -10.27 -13.97
CA TRP A 19 -41.08 -8.88 -13.55
C TRP A 19 -39.84 -8.65 -12.71
N SER A 20 -38.81 -8.15 -13.37
CA SER A 20 -37.61 -7.64 -12.72
C SER A 20 -37.95 -6.26 -12.12
N PHE A 21 -38.20 -6.20 -10.83
CA PHE A 21 -38.12 -4.95 -10.08
C PHE A 21 -36.68 -4.77 -9.60
N ALA A 22 -35.89 -4.15 -10.45
CA ALA A 22 -34.63 -3.56 -10.03
C ALA A 22 -34.95 -2.31 -9.20
N LEU A 23 -35.02 -2.46 -7.90
CA LEU A 23 -35.02 -1.32 -6.98
C LEU A 23 -33.60 -0.75 -6.95
N ARG A 24 -33.34 0.22 -7.84
CA ARG A 24 -32.16 1.05 -7.75
C ARG A 24 -32.35 1.97 -6.55
N LEU A 25 -31.81 1.58 -5.41
CA LEU A 25 -31.57 2.49 -4.29
C LEU A 25 -30.37 3.37 -4.69
N SER A 26 -30.69 4.51 -5.30
CA SER A 26 -29.71 5.58 -5.51
C SER A 26 -29.40 6.18 -4.14
N LEU A 27 -28.40 5.67 -3.46
CA LEU A 27 -27.76 6.41 -2.38
C LEU A 27 -27.03 7.60 -3.04
N LEU A 28 -27.61 8.77 -2.88
CA LEU A 28 -26.92 10.04 -3.08
C LEU A 28 -25.77 10.09 -2.07
N MET A 29 -24.61 9.58 -2.46
CA MET A 29 -23.36 9.98 -1.85
C MET A 29 -23.13 11.43 -2.28
N SER A 30 -23.34 12.35 -1.36
CA SER A 30 -22.87 13.72 -1.47
C SER A 30 -21.37 13.64 -1.64
N ALA A 31 -20.92 13.82 -2.88
CA ALA A 31 -19.51 13.93 -3.20
C ALA A 31 -19.00 15.26 -2.60
N ILE A 32 -18.60 15.20 -1.34
CA ILE A 32 -17.63 16.17 -0.80
C ILE A 32 -16.34 15.80 -1.51
N GLY A 33 -15.91 16.69 -2.42
CA GLY A 33 -14.76 16.46 -3.28
C GLY A 33 -13.48 16.27 -2.50
N VAL A 34 -13.21 15.03 -2.14
CA VAL A 34 -11.86 14.57 -1.89
C VAL A 34 -11.29 14.36 -3.29
N ALA A 35 -10.45 15.27 -3.73
CA ALA A 35 -9.64 15.03 -4.92
C ALA A 35 -8.85 13.76 -4.64
N PRO A 36 -9.06 12.67 -5.40
CA PRO A 36 -8.20 11.51 -5.28
C PRO A 36 -6.80 11.99 -5.59
N VAL A 37 -5.83 11.60 -4.79
CA VAL A 37 -4.44 11.60 -5.23
C VAL A 37 -4.43 10.69 -6.46
N GLU A 38 -4.46 11.32 -7.63
CA GLU A 38 -4.53 10.62 -8.90
C GLU A 38 -3.41 9.58 -8.95
N SER A 39 -3.80 8.32 -8.81
CA SER A 39 -3.11 7.26 -9.50
C SER A 39 -3.40 7.53 -10.98
N ASP A 40 -2.41 8.02 -11.73
CA ASP A 40 -2.48 8.18 -13.18
C ASP A 40 -2.79 6.82 -13.83
N ALA A 41 -4.07 6.55 -14.01
CA ALA A 41 -4.56 5.54 -14.90
C ALA A 41 -5.40 6.24 -15.98
N GLN A 42 -4.75 6.50 -17.10
CA GLN A 42 -5.24 6.59 -18.48
C GLN A 42 -6.57 7.32 -18.74
N GLY A 43 -6.46 8.46 -19.46
CA GLY A 43 -7.44 8.81 -20.49
C GLY A 43 -8.48 9.84 -20.10
N ARG A 44 -8.06 11.07 -19.75
CA ARG A 44 -8.90 12.26 -20.00
C ARG A 44 -8.03 13.37 -20.56
N GLY A 45 -8.60 14.12 -21.50
CA GLY A 45 -7.96 15.09 -22.36
C GLY A 45 -6.79 15.84 -21.77
N ARG A 46 -5.72 15.96 -22.53
CA ARG A 46 -4.51 16.71 -22.19
C ARG A 46 -4.90 18.17 -21.88
N GLY A 47 -5.21 18.47 -20.62
CA GLY A 47 -5.14 19.83 -20.10
C GLY A 47 -3.72 20.34 -20.33
N ALA A 48 -3.55 21.58 -20.75
CA ALA A 48 -2.24 22.16 -20.95
C ALA A 48 -1.38 21.97 -19.70
N SER A 49 -0.20 21.32 -19.86
CA SER A 49 0.72 21.12 -18.76
C SER A 49 1.19 22.49 -18.23
N THR A 50 1.22 22.64 -16.92
CA THR A 50 1.81 23.84 -16.30
C THR A 50 3.32 23.64 -16.12
N PRO A 51 4.14 24.70 -16.13
CA PRO A 51 5.57 24.59 -15.86
C PRO A 51 5.88 23.82 -14.57
N ARG A 52 5.04 23.97 -13.53
CA ARG A 52 5.17 23.27 -12.26
C ARG A 52 4.92 21.76 -12.41
N SER A 53 3.87 21.35 -13.13
CA SER A 53 3.58 19.93 -13.38
C SER A 53 4.66 19.27 -14.24
N ASP A 54 5.27 20.02 -15.17
CA ASP A 54 6.37 19.53 -15.98
C ASP A 54 7.64 19.29 -15.13
N SER A 55 7.98 20.24 -14.25
CA SER A 55 9.10 20.09 -13.32
C SER A 55 8.89 18.92 -12.35
N LEU A 56 7.67 18.68 -11.86
CA LEU A 56 7.36 17.52 -11.03
C LEU A 56 7.59 16.21 -11.80
N ARG A 57 7.09 16.11 -13.04
CA ARG A 57 7.32 14.93 -13.89
C ARG A 57 8.80 14.71 -14.19
N GLN A 58 9.54 15.79 -14.48
CA GLN A 58 10.98 15.72 -14.71
C GLN A 58 11.70 15.18 -13.48
N ALA A 59 11.43 15.71 -12.28
CA ALA A 59 12.03 15.24 -11.04
C ALA A 59 11.74 13.76 -10.78
N GLN A 60 10.49 13.31 -10.99
CA GLN A 60 10.11 11.90 -10.85
C GLN A 60 10.83 11.00 -11.85
N ALA A 61 10.98 11.45 -13.10
CA ALA A 61 11.73 10.70 -14.11
C ALA A 61 13.20 10.54 -13.70
N LEU A 62 13.85 11.62 -13.22
CA LEU A 62 15.20 11.59 -12.71
C LEU A 62 15.37 10.61 -11.54
N ASP A 63 14.44 10.57 -10.59
CA ASP A 63 14.44 9.58 -9.51
C ASP A 63 14.34 8.14 -10.07
N THR A 64 13.43 7.92 -11.01
CA THR A 64 13.26 6.61 -11.65
C THR A 64 14.51 6.19 -12.44
N GLU A 65 15.27 7.13 -12.98
CA GLU A 65 16.56 6.91 -13.64
C GLU A 65 17.73 6.70 -12.68
N GLY A 66 17.58 7.02 -11.39
CA GLY A 66 18.65 6.96 -10.37
C GLY A 66 19.44 8.25 -10.20
N LYS A 67 18.97 9.36 -10.78
CA LYS A 67 19.57 10.70 -10.68
C LYS A 67 18.97 11.47 -9.50
N HIS A 68 19.05 10.87 -8.29
CA HIS A 68 18.33 11.37 -7.11
C HIS A 68 18.76 12.77 -6.65
N GLN A 69 20.02 13.15 -6.82
CA GLN A 69 20.49 14.51 -6.47
C GLN A 69 19.87 15.58 -7.36
N GLU A 70 19.80 15.31 -8.67
CA GLU A 70 19.19 16.21 -9.65
C GLU A 70 17.68 16.34 -9.41
N SER A 71 17.01 15.20 -9.13
CA SER A 71 15.60 15.17 -8.74
C SER A 71 15.33 16.05 -7.52
N ARG A 72 16.10 15.86 -6.45
CA ARG A 72 15.95 16.62 -5.19
C ARG A 72 16.22 18.12 -5.36
N ALA A 73 17.13 18.52 -6.24
CA ALA A 73 17.34 19.93 -6.55
C ALA A 73 16.08 20.57 -7.15
N ILE A 74 15.39 19.87 -8.06
CA ILE A 74 14.12 20.32 -8.63
C ILE A 74 13.03 20.34 -7.56
N PHE A 75 12.89 19.29 -6.74
CA PHE A 75 11.90 19.27 -5.65
C PHE A 75 12.15 20.41 -4.66
N GLN A 76 13.42 20.70 -4.30
CA GLN A 76 13.74 21.81 -3.39
C GLN A 76 13.30 23.15 -3.99
N ALA A 77 13.60 23.41 -5.26
CA ALA A 77 13.14 24.62 -5.93
C ALA A 77 11.60 24.75 -5.97
N LEU A 78 10.90 23.63 -6.15
CA LEU A 78 9.42 23.59 -6.12
C LEU A 78 8.86 23.81 -4.70
N ILE A 79 9.57 23.38 -3.65
CA ILE A 79 9.21 23.64 -2.25
C ILE A 79 9.37 25.10 -1.92
N ASP A 80 10.51 25.70 -2.30
CA ASP A 80 10.85 27.09 -2.01
C ASP A 80 9.91 28.08 -2.71
N ASN A 81 9.45 27.73 -3.92
CA ASN A 81 8.55 28.51 -4.73
C ASN A 81 7.11 27.95 -4.74
N ALA A 82 6.70 27.26 -3.69
CA ALA A 82 5.34 26.72 -3.61
C ALA A 82 4.31 27.87 -3.47
N PRO A 83 3.24 27.87 -4.30
CA PRO A 83 2.24 28.93 -4.27
C PRO A 83 1.41 28.96 -2.98
N ASP A 84 1.30 27.81 -2.32
CA ASP A 84 0.50 27.64 -1.11
C ASP A 84 1.02 26.47 -0.26
N PRO A 85 0.57 26.32 1.00
CA PRO A 85 1.01 25.24 1.89
C PRO A 85 0.68 23.83 1.38
N ALA A 86 -0.43 23.62 0.67
CA ALA A 86 -0.81 22.32 0.13
C ALA A 86 0.14 21.89 -0.98
N ALA A 87 0.45 22.78 -1.92
CA ALA A 87 1.42 22.55 -2.98
C ALA A 87 2.82 22.27 -2.41
N ARG A 88 3.18 22.93 -1.30
CA ARG A 88 4.45 22.66 -0.59
C ARG A 88 4.46 21.26 0.01
N ALA A 89 3.42 20.89 0.75
CA ALA A 89 3.31 19.57 1.39
C ALA A 89 3.35 18.43 0.35
N GLN A 90 2.68 18.60 -0.79
CA GLN A 90 2.72 17.63 -1.89
C GLN A 90 4.16 17.36 -2.38
N VAL A 91 4.97 18.42 -2.56
CA VAL A 91 6.35 18.24 -3.01
C VAL A 91 7.24 17.71 -1.89
N GLN A 92 6.98 18.07 -0.63
CA GLN A 92 7.69 17.51 0.52
C GLN A 92 7.49 15.99 0.62
N ARG A 93 6.28 15.47 0.37
CA ARG A 93 6.03 14.04 0.28
C ARG A 93 6.84 13.38 -0.85
N ARG A 94 6.94 14.04 -2.04
CA ARG A 94 7.80 13.55 -3.14
C ARG A 94 9.28 13.54 -2.75
N MET A 95 9.73 14.54 -2.00
CA MET A 95 11.09 14.60 -1.47
C MET A 95 11.37 13.46 -0.48
N ALA A 96 10.41 13.12 0.41
CA ALA A 96 10.52 11.96 1.29
C ALA A 96 10.73 10.66 0.51
N LEU A 97 9.96 10.45 -0.57
CA LEU A 97 10.08 9.30 -1.45
C LEU A 97 11.38 9.30 -2.26
N SER A 98 11.90 10.48 -2.64
CA SER A 98 13.21 10.58 -3.28
C SER A 98 14.35 10.08 -2.36
N TYR A 99 14.26 10.37 -1.06
CA TYR A 99 15.21 9.82 -0.08
C TYR A 99 15.03 8.32 0.16
N ALA A 100 13.82 7.78 -0.08
CA ALA A 100 13.55 6.36 0.02
C ALA A 100 14.32 5.53 -1.03
N TYR A 101 14.61 6.07 -2.22
CA TYR A 101 15.46 5.43 -3.22
C TYR A 101 16.87 5.12 -2.69
N ASP A 102 17.41 5.97 -1.82
CA ASP A 102 18.70 5.75 -1.17
C ASP A 102 18.60 4.94 0.13
N GLY A 103 17.40 4.51 0.53
CA GLY A 103 17.16 3.88 1.83
C GLY A 103 17.38 4.82 3.01
N ASN A 104 17.30 6.13 2.79
CA ASN A 104 17.55 7.13 3.84
C ASN A 104 16.30 7.38 4.68
N CYS A 105 16.04 6.45 5.61
CA CYS A 105 14.91 6.49 6.53
C CYS A 105 14.83 7.83 7.31
N ALA A 106 15.95 8.34 7.83
CA ALA A 106 15.94 9.57 8.63
C ALA A 106 15.45 10.78 7.83
N ARG A 107 15.94 10.95 6.60
CA ARG A 107 15.51 12.05 5.72
C ARG A 107 14.08 11.87 5.23
N SER A 108 13.66 10.64 4.97
CA SER A 108 12.27 10.35 4.63
C SER A 108 11.33 10.74 5.77
N ILE A 109 11.64 10.36 7.02
CA ILE A 109 10.89 10.78 8.22
C ILE A 109 10.84 12.32 8.30
N GLU A 110 11.97 13.00 8.14
CA GLU A 110 12.02 14.47 8.24
C GLU A 110 11.02 15.17 7.31
N TYR A 111 10.92 14.68 6.07
CA TYR A 111 10.00 15.28 5.10
C TYR A 111 8.55 14.86 5.32
N GLU A 112 8.29 13.62 5.74
CA GLU A 112 6.93 13.21 6.14
C GLU A 112 6.43 13.96 7.38
N GLU A 113 7.31 14.30 8.33
CA GLU A 113 6.95 15.15 9.46
C GLU A 113 6.50 16.56 9.02
N LYS A 114 7.09 17.11 7.97
CA LYS A 114 6.64 18.39 7.39
C LYS A 114 5.26 18.28 6.76
N VAL A 115 4.95 17.13 6.15
CA VAL A 115 3.63 16.84 5.61
C VAL A 115 2.61 16.62 6.72
N ILE A 116 2.97 15.90 7.78
CA ILE A 116 2.15 15.76 8.99
C ILE A 116 1.85 17.14 9.59
N ALA A 117 2.85 18.00 9.72
CA ALA A 117 2.65 19.36 10.24
C ALA A 117 1.67 20.17 9.38
N TYR A 118 1.67 20.00 8.06
CA TYR A 118 0.65 20.61 7.20
C TYR A 118 -0.75 20.06 7.54
N TRP A 119 -0.93 18.74 7.67
CA TRP A 119 -2.23 18.15 7.98
C TRP A 119 -2.75 18.57 9.36
N VAL A 120 -1.87 18.78 10.34
CA VAL A 120 -2.25 19.37 11.64
C VAL A 120 -2.96 20.71 11.46
N THR A 121 -2.54 21.55 10.51
CA THR A 121 -3.21 22.84 10.23
C THR A 121 -4.60 22.68 9.59
N ARG A 122 -4.91 21.46 9.08
CA ARG A 122 -6.19 21.15 8.43
C ARG A 122 -7.23 20.56 9.37
N ARG A 123 -6.87 20.22 10.60
CA ARG A 123 -7.75 19.53 11.55
C ARG A 123 -9.07 20.27 11.83
N GLU A 124 -9.07 21.58 11.82
CA GLU A 124 -10.30 22.36 12.02
C GLU A 124 -11.24 22.31 10.81
N ALA A 125 -10.68 22.36 9.60
CA ALA A 125 -11.46 22.42 8.37
C ALA A 125 -11.92 21.03 7.87
N GLU A 126 -11.11 20.00 8.10
CA GLU A 126 -11.35 18.64 7.60
C GLU A 126 -10.80 17.57 8.59
N PRO A 127 -11.37 17.50 9.80
CA PRO A 127 -10.77 16.75 10.91
C PRO A 127 -10.58 15.26 10.60
N GLN A 128 -11.55 14.60 9.97
CA GLN A 128 -11.46 13.18 9.64
C GLN A 128 -10.30 12.92 8.66
N ASN A 129 -10.27 13.66 7.55
CA ASN A 129 -9.22 13.52 6.55
C ASN A 129 -7.85 13.90 7.12
N ALA A 130 -7.76 14.95 7.91
CA ALA A 130 -6.49 15.40 8.50
C ALA A 130 -5.85 14.31 9.36
N HIS A 131 -6.61 13.71 10.29
CA HIS A 131 -6.10 12.63 11.14
C HIS A 131 -5.75 11.37 10.34
N TYR A 132 -6.54 11.03 9.31
CA TYR A 132 -6.22 9.94 8.41
C TYR A 132 -4.88 10.18 7.71
N GLN A 133 -4.68 11.35 7.10
CA GLN A 133 -3.46 11.69 6.36
C GLN A 133 -2.23 11.77 7.29
N GLU A 134 -2.38 12.29 8.51
CA GLU A 134 -1.29 12.26 9.50
C GLU A 134 -0.83 10.82 9.78
N GLY A 135 -1.79 9.90 9.95
CA GLY A 135 -1.52 8.48 10.15
C GLY A 135 -0.86 7.83 8.93
N GLU A 136 -1.34 8.15 7.72
CA GLU A 136 -0.77 7.65 6.46
C GLU A 136 0.68 8.10 6.26
N MET A 137 1.00 9.37 6.48
CA MET A 137 2.38 9.87 6.32
C MET A 137 3.35 9.19 7.29
N ALA A 138 2.92 8.97 8.53
CA ALA A 138 3.72 8.21 9.48
C ALA A 138 3.92 6.75 9.02
N ASN A 139 2.89 6.11 8.45
CA ASN A 139 2.99 4.76 7.90
C ASN A 139 3.86 4.70 6.63
N GLU A 140 3.84 5.73 5.78
CA GLU A 140 4.75 5.81 4.61
C GLU A 140 6.20 5.89 5.07
N ALA A 141 6.53 6.76 6.03
CA ALA A 141 7.86 6.83 6.62
C ALA A 141 8.28 5.49 7.25
N ALA A 142 7.37 4.85 7.99
CA ALA A 142 7.62 3.54 8.58
C ALA A 142 7.92 2.48 7.52
N ARG A 143 7.22 2.52 6.38
CA ARG A 143 7.44 1.60 5.27
C ARG A 143 8.83 1.79 4.67
N VAL A 144 9.26 3.02 4.43
CA VAL A 144 10.62 3.32 3.98
C VAL A 144 11.65 2.79 4.96
N CYS A 145 11.43 2.97 6.25
CA CYS A 145 12.37 2.56 7.29
C CYS A 145 12.51 1.03 7.40
N ILE A 146 11.40 0.27 7.36
CA ILE A 146 11.48 -1.21 7.42
C ILE A 146 12.19 -1.76 6.18
N ASP A 147 11.95 -1.18 5.01
CA ASP A 147 12.57 -1.59 3.75
C ASP A 147 14.07 -1.24 3.74
N ALA A 148 14.47 -0.13 4.37
CA ALA A 148 15.86 0.27 4.58
C ALA A 148 16.58 -0.53 5.70
N GLY A 149 15.86 -1.33 6.49
CA GLY A 149 16.42 -2.09 7.61
C GLY A 149 16.49 -1.32 8.94
N ALA A 150 15.98 -0.10 9.01
CA ALA A 150 15.88 0.72 10.23
C ALA A 150 14.63 0.29 11.03
N ILE A 151 14.71 -0.89 11.67
CA ILE A 151 13.54 -1.58 12.23
C ILE A 151 12.93 -0.85 13.43
N ASP A 152 13.73 -0.24 14.27
CA ASP A 152 13.24 0.48 15.46
C ASP A 152 12.52 1.77 15.08
N GLU A 153 13.04 2.51 14.10
CA GLU A 153 12.38 3.67 13.52
C GLU A 153 11.09 3.27 12.81
N ALA A 154 11.08 2.16 12.08
CA ALA A 154 9.88 1.64 11.44
C ALA A 154 8.81 1.33 12.49
N GLU A 155 9.15 0.65 13.58
CA GLU A 155 8.20 0.37 14.67
C GLU A 155 7.65 1.66 15.28
N ARG A 156 8.52 2.61 15.60
CA ARG A 156 8.13 3.90 16.17
C ARG A 156 7.14 4.63 15.26
N MET A 157 7.41 4.67 13.96
CA MET A 157 6.56 5.38 13.00
C MET A 157 5.24 4.65 12.73
N TYR A 158 5.20 3.30 12.70
CA TYR A 158 3.95 2.56 12.60
C TYR A 158 3.05 2.75 13.82
N ARG A 159 3.62 2.74 15.04
CA ARG A 159 2.85 3.05 16.26
C ARG A 159 2.28 4.45 16.21
N ARG A 160 3.11 5.43 15.82
CA ARG A 160 2.68 6.82 15.64
C ARG A 160 1.56 6.94 14.60
N GLY A 161 1.66 6.24 13.47
CA GLY A 161 0.62 6.24 12.43
C GLY A 161 -0.72 5.75 12.97
N SER A 162 -0.72 4.64 13.72
CA SER A 162 -1.92 4.13 14.39
C SER A 162 -2.47 5.12 15.41
N GLU A 163 -1.61 5.73 16.24
CA GLU A 163 -2.03 6.74 17.23
C GLU A 163 -2.68 7.96 16.59
N LEU A 164 -2.10 8.50 15.52
CA LEU A 164 -2.61 9.68 14.81
C LEU A 164 -3.94 9.38 14.13
N GLY A 165 -4.04 8.29 13.39
CA GLY A 165 -5.27 7.90 12.70
C GLY A 165 -6.40 7.52 13.66
N ASN A 166 -6.08 6.98 14.84
CA ASN A 166 -7.07 6.69 15.86
C ASN A 166 -7.64 7.94 16.57
N ARG A 167 -7.04 9.12 16.36
CA ARG A 167 -7.57 10.41 16.86
C ARG A 167 -8.66 10.99 15.98
N GLU A 168 -9.00 10.36 14.85
CA GLU A 168 -10.10 10.79 14.00
C GLU A 168 -11.38 10.94 14.85
N PRO A 169 -12.04 12.13 14.84
CA PRO A 169 -13.23 12.38 15.65
C PRO A 169 -14.47 11.73 15.06
N GLU A 170 -15.47 11.52 15.91
CA GLU A 170 -16.79 11.08 15.47
C GLU A 170 -17.57 12.21 14.72
N PRO A 171 -18.36 11.89 13.71
CA PRO A 171 -18.49 10.56 13.08
C PRO A 171 -17.27 10.22 12.23
N ARG A 172 -16.66 9.05 12.48
CA ARG A 172 -15.48 8.59 11.76
C ARG A 172 -15.82 8.25 10.29
N THR A 173 -14.90 8.57 9.38
CA THR A 173 -14.92 8.12 7.99
C THR A 173 -14.05 6.88 7.77
N HIS A 174 -13.10 6.62 8.70
CA HIS A 174 -12.24 5.44 8.68
C HIS A 174 -12.42 4.66 9.98
N PRO A 175 -12.74 3.36 9.93
CA PRO A 175 -12.98 2.59 11.14
C PRO A 175 -11.70 2.44 11.97
N LYS A 176 -11.86 2.41 13.30
CA LYS A 176 -10.73 2.18 14.23
C LYS A 176 -10.01 0.86 13.93
N SER A 177 -10.76 -0.17 13.56
CA SER A 177 -10.25 -1.49 13.15
C SER A 177 -9.22 -1.41 12.02
N LEU A 178 -9.31 -0.44 11.12
CA LEU A 178 -8.31 -0.23 10.05
C LEU A 178 -6.92 0.08 10.64
N TRP A 179 -6.85 0.95 11.63
CA TRP A 179 -5.57 1.32 12.26
C TRP A 179 -5.03 0.21 13.15
N ASP A 180 -5.92 -0.50 13.85
CA ASP A 180 -5.55 -1.66 14.67
C ASP A 180 -5.03 -2.81 13.78
N TYR A 181 -5.69 -3.07 12.63
CA TYR A 181 -5.23 -4.03 11.62
C TYR A 181 -3.86 -3.66 11.06
N ARG A 182 -3.70 -2.40 10.60
CA ARG A 182 -2.44 -1.92 10.05
C ARG A 182 -1.29 -2.01 11.05
N LEU A 183 -1.56 -1.77 12.32
CA LEU A 183 -0.56 -1.90 13.38
C LEU A 183 -0.18 -3.37 13.61
N ALA A 184 -1.15 -4.28 13.73
CA ALA A 184 -0.88 -5.72 13.86
C ALA A 184 -0.10 -6.25 12.65
N HIS A 185 -0.50 -5.86 11.43
CA HIS A 185 0.18 -6.18 10.18
C HIS A 185 1.64 -5.69 10.18
N ALA A 186 1.90 -4.47 10.66
CA ALA A 186 3.24 -3.91 10.78
C ALA A 186 4.08 -4.65 11.84
N GLN A 187 3.49 -4.92 13.01
CA GLN A 187 4.17 -5.62 14.11
C GLN A 187 4.59 -7.05 13.72
N ALA A 188 3.76 -7.76 12.94
CA ALA A 188 4.13 -9.07 12.41
C ALA A 188 5.40 -9.00 11.54
N ARG A 189 5.46 -8.03 10.62
CA ARG A 189 6.62 -7.82 9.74
C ARG A 189 7.87 -7.42 10.53
N ILE A 190 7.73 -6.53 11.51
CA ILE A 190 8.82 -6.11 12.40
C ILE A 190 9.35 -7.29 13.20
N ALA A 191 8.46 -8.09 13.80
CA ALA A 191 8.85 -9.28 14.54
C ALA A 191 9.59 -10.30 13.65
N ALA A 192 9.13 -10.53 12.42
CA ALA A 192 9.81 -11.37 11.45
C ALA A 192 11.22 -10.85 11.10
N ARG A 193 11.34 -9.52 10.89
CA ARG A 193 12.64 -8.88 10.61
C ARG A 193 13.62 -8.96 11.78
N ARG A 194 13.11 -9.02 13.01
CA ARG A 194 13.91 -9.27 14.24
C ARG A 194 14.19 -10.75 14.51
N GLY A 195 13.72 -11.66 13.65
CA GLY A 195 13.86 -13.10 13.84
C GLY A 195 12.95 -13.70 14.92
N ASN A 196 11.97 -12.92 15.44
CA ASN A 196 11.01 -13.38 16.43
C ASN A 196 9.78 -14.03 15.77
N ALA A 197 9.94 -15.27 15.32
CA ALA A 197 8.89 -16.00 14.61
C ALA A 197 7.63 -16.26 15.46
N ALA A 198 7.77 -16.41 16.78
CA ALA A 198 6.63 -16.61 17.68
C ALA A 198 5.75 -15.35 17.74
N GLU A 199 6.36 -14.19 17.94
CA GLU A 199 5.66 -12.91 17.95
C GLU A 199 5.06 -12.61 16.57
N ALA A 200 5.79 -12.86 15.49
CA ALA A 200 5.28 -12.65 14.13
C ALA A 200 3.98 -13.45 13.89
N ARG A 201 3.95 -14.74 14.28
CA ARG A 201 2.72 -15.56 14.18
C ARG A 201 1.58 -15.03 15.06
N ARG A 202 1.87 -14.56 16.26
CA ARG A 202 0.86 -13.98 17.15
C ARG A 202 0.23 -12.74 16.50
N GLN A 203 1.03 -11.89 15.90
CA GLN A 203 0.55 -10.68 15.23
C GLN A 203 -0.21 -10.97 13.91
N ILE A 204 0.14 -12.03 13.18
CA ILE A 204 -0.67 -12.52 12.05
C ILE A 204 -2.06 -12.96 12.55
N ALA A 205 -2.11 -13.72 13.65
CA ALA A 205 -3.39 -14.17 14.22
C ALA A 205 -4.24 -12.98 14.69
N GLU A 206 -3.62 -11.96 15.26
CA GLU A 206 -4.31 -10.72 15.66
C GLU A 206 -4.84 -9.94 14.44
N ALA A 207 -4.03 -9.78 13.39
CA ALA A 207 -4.47 -9.16 12.14
C ALA A 207 -5.67 -9.92 11.54
N ARG A 208 -5.64 -11.26 11.54
CA ARG A 208 -6.77 -12.08 11.08
C ARG A 208 -8.02 -11.87 11.93
N ARG A 209 -7.87 -11.91 13.25
CA ARG A 209 -8.98 -11.67 14.19
C ARG A 209 -9.64 -10.30 13.95
N ILE A 210 -8.86 -9.27 13.68
CA ILE A 210 -9.39 -7.94 13.40
C ILE A 210 -10.18 -7.93 12.08
N LEU A 211 -9.64 -8.52 11.00
CA LEU A 211 -10.35 -8.67 9.73
C LEU A 211 -11.67 -9.41 9.89
N ASP A 212 -11.68 -10.50 10.65
CA ASP A 212 -12.88 -11.31 10.89
C ASP A 212 -13.94 -10.56 11.71
N SER A 213 -13.53 -9.58 12.52
CA SER A 213 -14.43 -8.81 13.38
C SER A 213 -15.10 -7.62 12.69
N ASP A 214 -14.59 -7.17 11.55
CA ASP A 214 -15.09 -5.99 10.82
C ASP A 214 -15.16 -6.28 9.31
N ARG A 215 -16.33 -6.72 8.84
CA ARG A 215 -16.55 -7.09 7.44
C ARG A 215 -16.34 -5.92 6.46
N THR A 216 -16.79 -4.73 6.84
CA THR A 216 -16.68 -3.54 5.98
C THR A 216 -15.22 -3.18 5.74
N MET A 217 -14.41 -3.19 6.81
CA MET A 217 -12.97 -2.96 6.68
C MET A 217 -12.29 -4.12 5.94
N ALA A 218 -12.71 -5.36 6.16
CA ALA A 218 -12.13 -6.54 5.52
C ALA A 218 -12.34 -6.54 3.99
N GLU A 219 -13.45 -6.02 3.46
CA GLU A 219 -13.69 -5.93 2.01
C GLU A 219 -12.53 -5.25 1.28
N ASP A 220 -11.92 -4.24 1.87
CA ASP A 220 -10.79 -3.52 1.30
C ASP A 220 -9.43 -4.11 1.68
N GLN A 221 -9.31 -4.72 2.86
CA GLN A 221 -8.01 -5.10 3.44
C GLN A 221 -7.65 -6.58 3.28
N GLU A 222 -8.63 -7.46 3.00
CA GLU A 222 -8.41 -8.90 2.86
C GLU A 222 -7.35 -9.24 1.80
N GLN A 223 -7.32 -8.50 0.71
CA GLN A 223 -6.37 -8.69 -0.38
C GLN A 223 -4.89 -8.54 0.04
N TYR A 224 -4.62 -7.85 1.15
CA TYR A 224 -3.27 -7.66 1.68
C TYR A 224 -2.85 -8.73 2.69
N PHE A 225 -3.76 -9.61 3.10
CA PHE A 225 -3.45 -10.63 4.11
C PHE A 225 -2.48 -11.71 3.61
N PRO A 226 -2.61 -12.25 2.38
CA PRO A 226 -1.61 -13.17 1.84
C PRO A 226 -0.20 -12.56 1.79
N TYR A 227 -0.08 -11.28 1.44
CA TYR A 227 1.20 -10.57 1.51
C TYR A 227 1.81 -10.61 2.91
N LEU A 228 1.02 -10.37 3.96
CA LEU A 228 1.51 -10.41 5.34
C LEU A 228 2.07 -11.78 5.69
N VAL A 229 1.32 -12.84 5.41
CA VAL A 229 1.72 -14.21 5.71
C VAL A 229 2.99 -14.58 4.93
N GLY A 230 3.02 -14.28 3.63
CA GLY A 230 4.18 -14.52 2.77
C GLY A 230 5.44 -13.76 3.24
N TYR A 231 5.27 -12.49 3.64
CA TYR A 231 6.39 -11.69 4.16
C TYR A 231 6.99 -12.30 5.44
N VAL A 232 6.15 -12.67 6.40
CA VAL A 232 6.62 -13.31 7.63
C VAL A 232 7.31 -14.64 7.30
N ALA A 233 6.72 -15.47 6.45
CA ALA A 233 7.28 -16.74 6.03
C ALA A 233 8.67 -16.56 5.37
N LEU A 234 8.84 -15.60 4.48
CA LEU A 234 10.13 -15.28 3.84
C LEU A 234 11.21 -14.92 4.86
N TYR A 235 10.89 -14.09 5.85
CA TYR A 235 11.86 -13.63 6.84
C TYR A 235 12.08 -14.63 7.99
N THR A 236 11.18 -15.60 8.16
CA THR A 236 11.36 -16.74 9.08
C THR A 236 11.83 -18.03 8.39
N ASN A 237 12.18 -17.90 7.10
CA ASN A 237 12.76 -18.98 6.27
C ASN A 237 11.82 -20.16 5.97
N ASP A 238 10.51 -19.95 6.04
CA ASP A 238 9.49 -20.88 5.52
C ASP A 238 9.21 -20.56 4.04
N LEU A 239 10.13 -20.97 3.17
CA LEU A 239 10.10 -20.58 1.75
C LEU A 239 8.97 -21.22 0.97
N ALA A 240 8.43 -22.34 1.42
CA ALA A 240 7.27 -22.99 0.78
C ALA A 240 5.99 -22.16 1.02
N THR A 241 5.74 -21.77 2.26
CA THR A 241 4.64 -20.88 2.61
C THR A 241 4.81 -19.51 1.95
N ALA A 242 6.02 -18.95 1.91
CA ALA A 242 6.29 -17.66 1.27
C ALA A 242 5.89 -17.69 -0.22
N GLU A 243 6.31 -18.70 -0.97
CA GLU A 243 5.95 -18.86 -2.39
C GLU A 243 4.44 -18.98 -2.61
N ALA A 244 3.78 -19.84 -1.82
CA ALA A 244 2.34 -20.06 -1.92
C ALA A 244 1.54 -18.77 -1.65
N GLU A 245 1.91 -18.03 -0.61
CA GLU A 245 1.19 -16.82 -0.21
C GLU A 245 1.50 -15.63 -1.14
N PHE A 246 2.72 -15.48 -1.62
CA PHE A 246 3.01 -14.46 -2.64
C PHE A 246 2.35 -14.77 -3.99
N THR A 247 2.14 -16.05 -4.33
CA THR A 247 1.34 -16.41 -5.52
C THR A 247 -0.09 -15.88 -5.39
N LYS A 248 -0.74 -16.04 -4.22
CA LYS A 248 -2.08 -15.49 -3.95
C LYS A 248 -2.05 -13.95 -3.96
N SER A 249 -1.05 -13.36 -3.32
CA SER A 249 -0.91 -11.90 -3.23
C SER A 249 -0.72 -11.25 -4.61
N MET A 250 0.13 -11.83 -5.46
CA MET A 250 0.34 -11.35 -6.83
C MET A 250 -0.92 -11.51 -7.71
N ALA A 251 -1.76 -12.50 -7.45
CA ALA A 251 -3.04 -12.65 -8.13
C ALA A 251 -4.05 -11.58 -7.68
N ALA A 252 -4.04 -11.21 -6.40
CA ALA A 252 -4.91 -10.17 -5.84
C ALA A 252 -4.43 -8.74 -6.18
N LEU A 253 -3.11 -8.54 -6.28
CA LEU A 253 -2.45 -7.25 -6.51
C LEU A 253 -1.48 -7.35 -7.71
N PRO A 254 -2.00 -7.56 -8.94
CA PRO A 254 -1.17 -7.88 -10.11
C PRO A 254 -0.23 -6.74 -10.54
N ASP A 255 -0.54 -5.50 -10.18
CA ASP A 255 0.21 -4.30 -10.56
C ASP A 255 1.19 -3.84 -9.47
N ASP A 256 1.31 -4.58 -8.34
CA ASP A 256 2.23 -4.22 -7.27
C ASP A 256 3.62 -4.85 -7.49
N PRO A 257 4.65 -4.07 -7.90
CA PRO A 257 5.99 -4.58 -8.12
C PRO A 257 6.65 -5.14 -6.86
N PHE A 258 6.22 -4.71 -5.69
CA PHE A 258 6.79 -5.18 -4.42
C PHE A 258 6.50 -6.65 -4.16
N GLN A 259 5.32 -7.15 -4.55
CA GLN A 259 4.98 -8.57 -4.46
C GLN A 259 5.92 -9.41 -5.33
N VAL A 260 6.25 -8.91 -6.53
CA VAL A 260 7.18 -9.56 -7.45
C VAL A 260 8.60 -9.58 -6.90
N VAL A 261 9.05 -8.49 -6.24
CA VAL A 261 10.35 -8.45 -5.53
C VAL A 261 10.41 -9.52 -4.45
N LEU A 262 9.39 -9.62 -3.61
CA LEU A 262 9.37 -10.60 -2.50
C LEU A 262 9.36 -12.05 -3.02
N MET A 263 8.64 -12.33 -4.10
CA MET A 263 8.71 -13.61 -4.79
C MET A 263 10.12 -13.86 -5.34
N GLY A 264 10.76 -12.87 -5.96
CA GLY A 264 12.16 -12.97 -6.41
C GLY A 264 13.13 -13.29 -5.27
N MET A 265 12.98 -12.62 -4.12
CA MET A 265 13.76 -12.91 -2.92
C MET A 265 13.52 -14.34 -2.39
N THR A 266 12.30 -14.84 -2.52
CA THR A 266 11.96 -16.22 -2.14
C THR A 266 12.72 -17.21 -3.00
N PHE A 267 12.72 -17.05 -4.34
CA PHE A 267 13.48 -17.92 -5.24
C PHE A 267 15.00 -17.77 -5.08
N GLU A 268 15.50 -16.57 -4.83
CA GLU A 268 16.90 -16.34 -4.49
C GLU A 268 17.33 -17.17 -3.26
N LYS A 269 16.53 -17.14 -2.19
CA LYS A 269 16.78 -17.95 -0.98
C LYS A 269 16.64 -19.47 -1.22
N LYS A 270 15.78 -19.89 -2.14
CA LYS A 270 15.66 -21.30 -2.57
C LYS A 270 16.84 -21.75 -3.44
N GLY A 271 17.71 -20.84 -3.88
CA GLY A 271 18.86 -21.12 -4.74
C GLY A 271 18.54 -21.06 -6.23
N ASP A 272 17.29 -20.77 -6.64
CA ASP A 272 16.90 -20.60 -8.04
C ASP A 272 17.22 -19.17 -8.51
N GLN A 273 18.50 -18.94 -8.82
CA GLN A 273 19.01 -17.63 -9.25
C GLN A 273 18.41 -17.17 -10.60
N ALA A 274 18.09 -18.13 -11.49
CA ALA A 274 17.52 -17.80 -12.80
C ALA A 274 16.11 -17.22 -12.63
N LYS A 275 15.27 -17.90 -11.85
CA LYS A 275 13.90 -17.43 -11.55
C LYS A 275 13.89 -16.15 -10.73
N ALA A 276 14.78 -16.02 -9.76
CA ALA A 276 14.94 -14.79 -8.99
C ALA A 276 15.26 -13.59 -9.89
N ARG A 277 16.21 -13.77 -10.82
CA ARG A 277 16.59 -12.72 -11.77
C ARG A 277 15.42 -12.30 -12.69
N GLU A 278 14.71 -13.28 -13.28
CA GLU A 278 13.51 -13.01 -14.08
C GLU A 278 12.49 -12.14 -13.34
N LEU A 279 12.23 -12.49 -12.07
CA LEU A 279 11.28 -11.75 -11.23
C LEU A 279 11.80 -10.34 -10.88
N PHE A 280 13.09 -10.17 -10.62
CA PHE A 280 13.67 -8.85 -10.40
C PHE A 280 13.62 -7.97 -11.65
N GLU A 281 13.84 -8.52 -12.84
CA GLU A 281 13.67 -7.79 -14.11
C GLU A 281 12.23 -7.35 -14.30
N LYS A 282 11.28 -8.26 -14.09
CA LYS A 282 9.84 -7.93 -14.13
C LYS A 282 9.48 -6.82 -13.13
N ALA A 283 9.91 -6.93 -11.88
CA ALA A 283 9.62 -5.93 -10.86
C ALA A 283 10.26 -4.57 -11.18
N PHE A 284 11.48 -4.56 -11.74
CA PHE A 284 12.13 -3.34 -12.20
C PHE A 284 11.31 -2.62 -13.27
N ASP A 285 10.80 -3.33 -14.26
CA ASP A 285 10.01 -2.74 -15.35
C ASP A 285 8.64 -2.24 -14.85
N MET A 286 8.03 -2.94 -13.90
CA MET A 286 6.76 -2.54 -13.28
C MET A 286 6.90 -1.31 -12.36
N ALA A 287 8.05 -1.11 -11.73
CA ALA A 287 8.25 -0.11 -10.67
C ALA A 287 8.44 1.31 -11.24
N THR A 288 7.36 1.91 -11.71
CA THR A 288 7.32 3.24 -12.34
C THR A 288 6.58 4.29 -11.49
N GLY A 289 5.88 3.86 -10.44
CA GLY A 289 5.08 4.72 -9.56
C GLY A 289 5.93 5.47 -8.50
N SER A 290 5.28 6.45 -7.86
CA SER A 290 5.89 7.29 -6.81
C SER A 290 5.21 7.04 -5.46
N ASN A 291 5.25 5.79 -5.01
CA ASN A 291 4.81 5.37 -3.67
C ASN A 291 5.85 4.40 -3.09
N PRO A 292 5.88 4.15 -1.77
CA PRO A 292 6.90 3.34 -1.14
C PRO A 292 7.15 1.96 -1.79
N PRO A 293 6.12 1.16 -2.15
CA PRO A 293 6.31 -0.11 -2.85
C PRO A 293 7.08 0.01 -4.17
N ASN A 294 6.72 0.98 -5.01
CA ASN A 294 7.39 1.21 -6.29
C ASN A 294 8.83 1.70 -6.10
N VAL A 295 9.03 2.67 -5.21
CA VAL A 295 10.36 3.24 -4.93
C VAL A 295 11.32 2.17 -4.43
N HIS A 296 10.89 1.37 -3.44
CA HIS A 296 11.71 0.27 -2.94
C HIS A 296 12.01 -0.76 -4.04
N SER A 297 10.99 -1.19 -4.78
CA SER A 297 11.14 -2.18 -5.84
C SER A 297 12.14 -1.73 -6.90
N ARG A 298 12.04 -0.47 -7.33
CA ARG A 298 12.95 0.12 -8.32
C ARG A 298 14.40 0.16 -7.81
N ALA A 299 14.60 0.67 -6.59
CA ALA A 299 15.93 0.78 -5.98
C ALA A 299 16.55 -0.60 -5.71
N PHE A 300 15.79 -1.50 -5.10
CA PHE A 300 16.23 -2.85 -4.79
C PHE A 300 16.63 -3.65 -6.03
N THR A 301 15.75 -3.67 -7.03
CA THR A 301 15.98 -4.45 -8.25
C THR A 301 17.10 -3.84 -9.11
N ARG A 302 17.22 -2.50 -9.15
CA ARG A 302 18.38 -1.85 -9.78
C ARG A 302 19.69 -2.38 -9.22
N LYS A 303 19.82 -2.42 -7.89
CA LYS A 303 21.00 -2.95 -7.21
C LYS A 303 21.22 -4.44 -7.51
N LYS A 304 20.15 -5.26 -7.50
CA LYS A 304 20.23 -6.71 -7.78
C LYS A 304 20.65 -7.02 -9.22
N LEU A 305 20.26 -6.18 -10.16
CA LEU A 305 20.54 -6.34 -11.59
C LEU A 305 21.84 -5.65 -12.04
N GLY A 306 22.48 -4.84 -11.17
CA GLY A 306 23.69 -4.09 -11.51
C GLY A 306 23.44 -2.95 -12.51
N ARG A 307 22.27 -2.30 -12.42
CA ARG A 307 21.86 -1.20 -13.33
C ARG A 307 22.03 0.18 -12.71
#